data_7ce5707a8746a834daa4c5027c429b69
#
_entry.id   7ce5707a8746a834daa4c5027c429b69
#
_cell.length_a   1.000
_cell.length_b   1.000
_cell.length_c   1.000
_cell.angle_alpha   90.00
_cell.angle_beta   90.00
_cell.angle_gamma   90.00
#
_symmetry.space_group_name_H-M   'P 1'
#
loop_
_entity.id
_entity.type
_entity.pdbx_description
1 polymer ?
#
loop_
_entity_poly.entity_id
_entity_poly.type
_entity_poly.pdbx_seq_one_letter_code
_entity_poly.pdbx_strand_id
1 'polypeptide(L)'
;IEAWDALNSFESMATAYKSGEASYTVRGKEIPVKTTHETMSGTKVPRVALPSSNDWGEQLEWIRRENAPGSFPFTGGVFPFRRQDELPVRMFAGEGSAERTNKRYHFLSQDQDFNRLSVAFDSPSLYGNDPRERLDIFGKVCESGVSISTIEEMDRLFEGFDLCAPNTSVSMTINGNYWWHLAAFFNVAIRQQTRKFVDENGRAPTEGEASEIRARTLSTVRGTVQADQLKEAMGQNTLVFNLDTALKMMGDVAEFYVDNDVRNHYFVSISGYHIDEAGANPITQSALTLSNGLTYVELFKARGLDADKFLRNFSWFFSNGMDPEYAVIGRVSRRIWAIAMRDLYGVGERGQKLKYHIQSSGRSLHSQEFTWNDYRTTLQALYALADNANSLHTNSRDEAFGTPTEDTVRDAVAIQLILAKEYGWLRNENPLQGSFIAEFLTNEVEERVLKIFEEMHSRGGVLGALEVNYQRNRIQDEGMIYEHRKHTGETPIVGVNTFTDPEFESVSADDFDIEVTRSDLAEKKLSLIHISEPTRRYAISYA
;
A
#
# COMPACT_ATOMS: atom_id res chain seq x y z
N ILE A 1 -35.83 7.87 15.26
CA ILE A 1 -35.77 6.45 14.87
C ILE A 1 -34.32 6.04 14.68
N GLU A 2 -33.54 6.62 13.77
CA GLU A 2 -32.15 6.25 13.51
C GLU A 2 -31.24 6.28 14.76
N ALA A 3 -31.35 7.29 15.62
CA ALA A 3 -30.55 7.38 16.83
C ALA A 3 -30.89 6.26 17.83
N TRP A 4 -32.17 5.89 17.91
CA TRP A 4 -32.63 4.80 18.76
C TRP A 4 -32.17 3.44 18.23
N ASP A 5 -32.21 3.24 16.93
CA ASP A 5 -31.73 2.01 16.27
C ASP A 5 -30.21 1.86 16.46
N ALA A 6 -29.45 2.97 16.39
CA ALA A 6 -28.01 2.99 16.65
C ALA A 6 -27.68 2.60 18.10
N LEU A 7 -28.40 3.15 19.08
CA LEU A 7 -28.21 2.81 20.51
C LEU A 7 -28.56 1.35 20.81
N ASN A 8 -29.65 0.83 20.26
CA ASN A 8 -30.01 -0.60 20.41
C ASN A 8 -28.97 -1.52 19.76
N SER A 9 -28.43 -1.12 18.61
CA SER A 9 -27.34 -1.85 17.94
C SER A 9 -26.06 -1.88 18.78
N PHE A 10 -25.72 -0.75 19.41
CA PHE A 10 -24.58 -0.64 20.32
C PHE A 10 -24.73 -1.58 21.53
N GLU A 11 -25.91 -1.59 22.17
CA GLU A 11 -26.18 -2.45 23.35
C GLU A 11 -26.05 -3.94 22.98
N SER A 12 -26.60 -4.32 21.83
CA SER A 12 -26.49 -5.69 21.32
C SER A 12 -25.02 -6.09 21.05
N MET A 13 -24.24 -5.21 20.41
CA MET A 13 -22.83 -5.41 20.16
C MET A 13 -22.03 -5.49 21.47
N ALA A 14 -22.28 -4.58 22.42
CA ALA A 14 -21.61 -4.57 23.72
C ALA A 14 -21.84 -5.86 24.50
N THR A 15 -23.05 -6.41 24.43
CA THR A 15 -23.41 -7.69 25.04
C THR A 15 -22.63 -8.84 24.39
N ALA A 16 -22.60 -8.91 23.06
CA ALA A 16 -21.86 -9.92 22.33
C ALA A 16 -20.35 -9.87 22.63
N TYR A 17 -19.75 -8.69 22.68
CA TYR A 17 -18.31 -8.56 22.97
C TYR A 17 -17.94 -8.89 24.41
N LYS A 18 -18.85 -8.69 25.37
CA LYS A 18 -18.66 -9.08 26.77
C LYS A 18 -18.80 -10.59 27.00
N SER A 19 -19.51 -11.32 26.12
CA SER A 19 -19.74 -12.77 26.28
C SER A 19 -18.46 -13.62 26.14
N GLY A 20 -17.40 -13.07 25.57
CA GLY A 20 -16.14 -13.76 25.28
C GLY A 20 -16.09 -14.39 23.89
N GLU A 21 -17.23 -14.51 23.22
CA GLU A 21 -17.38 -15.05 21.87
C GLU A 21 -18.36 -14.21 21.07
N ALA A 22 -18.04 -13.97 19.81
CA ALA A 22 -18.90 -13.30 18.84
C ALA A 22 -18.72 -13.95 17.47
N SER A 23 -19.59 -13.59 16.52
CA SER A 23 -19.41 -13.98 15.13
C SER A 23 -19.63 -12.77 14.21
N TYR A 24 -19.03 -12.83 13.05
CA TYR A 24 -19.29 -11.86 11.96
C TYR A 24 -19.40 -12.58 10.63
N THR A 25 -20.17 -12.02 9.71
CA THR A 25 -20.46 -12.67 8.43
C THR A 25 -19.52 -12.15 7.33
N VAL A 26 -18.84 -13.06 6.62
CA VAL A 26 -18.05 -12.75 5.43
C VAL A 26 -18.56 -13.60 4.26
N ARG A 27 -19.03 -12.94 3.21
CA ARG A 27 -19.56 -13.61 2.01
C ARG A 27 -20.61 -14.70 2.32
N GLY A 28 -21.48 -14.45 3.31
CA GLY A 28 -22.53 -15.37 3.73
C GLY A 28 -22.06 -16.53 4.65
N LYS A 29 -20.78 -16.55 5.02
CA LYS A 29 -20.25 -17.48 6.02
C LYS A 29 -20.09 -16.78 7.36
N GLU A 30 -20.62 -17.38 8.41
CA GLU A 30 -20.43 -16.93 9.78
C GLU A 30 -19.04 -17.38 10.27
N ILE A 31 -18.27 -16.43 10.80
CA ILE A 31 -16.91 -16.65 11.31
C ILE A 31 -16.95 -16.41 12.82
N PRO A 32 -16.79 -17.45 13.64
CA PRO A 32 -16.71 -17.29 15.09
C PRO A 32 -15.38 -16.66 15.47
N VAL A 33 -15.40 -15.77 16.45
CA VAL A 33 -14.21 -15.12 17.01
C VAL A 33 -14.27 -15.07 18.52
N LYS A 34 -13.13 -15.25 19.16
CA LYS A 34 -12.95 -14.91 20.57
C LYS A 34 -12.83 -13.40 20.70
N THR A 35 -13.60 -12.80 21.60
CA THR A 35 -13.61 -11.34 21.83
C THR A 35 -12.65 -10.91 22.93
N THR A 36 -12.01 -11.85 23.62
CA THR A 36 -11.01 -11.60 24.66
C THR A 36 -9.74 -12.40 24.40
N HIS A 37 -8.63 -11.87 24.92
CA HIS A 37 -7.33 -12.52 25.00
C HIS A 37 -6.91 -12.59 26.45
N GLU A 38 -6.45 -13.74 26.93
CA GLU A 38 -5.93 -13.91 28.28
C GLU A 38 -4.41 -13.77 28.30
N THR A 39 -3.90 -12.93 29.19
CA THR A 39 -2.47 -12.73 29.41
C THR A 39 -1.90 -13.79 30.35
N MET A 40 -0.57 -13.85 30.47
CA MET A 40 0.10 -14.76 31.42
C MET A 40 -0.29 -14.51 32.89
N SER A 41 -0.72 -13.29 33.24
CA SER A 41 -1.24 -12.95 34.56
C SER A 41 -2.71 -13.32 34.77
N GLY A 42 -3.37 -13.93 33.78
CA GLY A 42 -4.79 -14.29 33.82
C GLY A 42 -5.73 -13.10 33.56
N THR A 43 -5.19 -11.96 33.13
CA THR A 43 -6.03 -10.79 32.78
C THR A 43 -6.71 -11.03 31.43
N LYS A 44 -8.04 -10.94 31.41
CA LYS A 44 -8.83 -11.01 30.17
C LYS A 44 -8.89 -9.62 29.51
N VAL A 45 -8.08 -9.44 28.47
CA VAL A 45 -8.03 -8.20 27.71
C VAL A 45 -9.04 -8.30 26.54
N PRO A 46 -9.94 -7.31 26.37
CA PRO A 46 -10.86 -7.31 25.23
C PRO A 46 -10.10 -7.09 23.92
N ARG A 47 -10.47 -7.83 22.87
CA ARG A 47 -9.94 -7.59 21.51
C ARG A 47 -10.47 -6.29 20.92
N VAL A 48 -11.69 -5.89 21.24
CA VAL A 48 -12.26 -4.58 20.96
C VAL A 48 -12.76 -3.98 22.26
N ALA A 49 -12.18 -2.86 22.67
CA ALA A 49 -12.64 -2.11 23.81
C ALA A 49 -13.78 -1.16 23.40
N LEU A 50 -14.86 -1.17 24.16
CA LEU A 50 -16.02 -0.30 23.96
C LEU A 50 -16.13 0.72 25.09
N PRO A 51 -16.74 1.91 24.85
CA PRO A 51 -16.98 2.86 25.90
C PRO A 51 -17.77 2.25 27.05
N SER A 52 -17.44 2.65 28.27
CA SER A 52 -18.14 2.22 29.50
C SER A 52 -19.26 3.19 29.91
N SER A 53 -19.43 4.28 29.19
CA SER A 53 -20.48 5.27 29.50
C SER A 53 -21.88 4.70 29.31
N ASN A 54 -22.79 5.03 30.24
CA ASN A 54 -24.21 4.74 30.15
C ASN A 54 -25.02 5.97 29.65
N ASP A 55 -24.35 7.08 29.35
CA ASP A 55 -24.99 8.25 28.77
C ASP A 55 -25.27 8.03 27.28
N TRP A 56 -26.51 8.17 26.89
CA TRP A 56 -26.95 7.96 25.49
C TRP A 56 -26.38 9.00 24.52
N GLY A 57 -26.10 10.22 24.97
CA GLY A 57 -25.50 11.26 24.17
C GLY A 57 -24.04 10.91 23.84
N GLU A 58 -23.26 10.52 24.85
CA GLU A 58 -21.87 10.08 24.68
C GLU A 58 -21.78 8.80 23.80
N GLN A 59 -22.67 7.82 24.02
CA GLN A 59 -22.74 6.62 23.19
C GLN A 59 -23.04 6.96 21.73
N LEU A 60 -24.02 7.85 21.48
CA LEU A 60 -24.40 8.25 20.14
C LEU A 60 -23.32 9.06 19.45
N GLU A 61 -22.61 9.94 20.17
CA GLU A 61 -21.47 10.66 19.65
C GLU A 61 -20.35 9.69 19.25
N TRP A 62 -20.02 8.72 20.10
CA TRP A 62 -19.03 7.69 19.81
C TRP A 62 -19.43 6.85 18.60
N ILE A 63 -20.68 6.39 18.51
CA ILE A 63 -21.18 5.62 17.35
C ILE A 63 -21.01 6.41 16.04
N ARG A 64 -21.27 7.71 16.05
CA ARG A 64 -21.20 8.54 14.85
C ARG A 64 -19.79 8.90 14.42
N ARG A 65 -18.85 9.03 15.36
CA ARG A 65 -17.49 9.49 15.10
C ARG A 65 -16.47 8.36 15.05
N GLU A 66 -16.61 7.40 15.92
CA GLU A 66 -15.64 6.31 16.13
C GLU A 66 -16.19 4.97 15.68
N ASN A 67 -17.18 4.48 16.37
CA ASN A 67 -17.78 3.16 16.27
C ASN A 67 -16.77 2.01 16.44
N ALA A 68 -17.24 0.77 16.50
CA ALA A 68 -16.37 -0.39 16.56
C ALA A 68 -15.70 -0.63 15.19
N PRO A 69 -14.50 -1.24 15.16
CA PRO A 69 -13.90 -1.68 13.91
C PRO A 69 -14.88 -2.50 13.07
N GLY A 70 -14.95 -2.23 11.78
CA GLY A 70 -15.90 -2.87 10.85
C GLY A 70 -17.27 -2.20 10.75
N SER A 71 -17.56 -1.20 11.59
CA SER A 71 -18.82 -0.46 11.59
C SER A 71 -18.61 0.97 11.10
N PHE A 72 -19.56 1.49 10.32
CA PHE A 72 -19.54 2.89 9.85
C PHE A 72 -19.38 3.88 11.03
N PRO A 73 -18.54 4.92 10.92
CA PRO A 73 -17.76 5.39 9.78
C PRO A 73 -16.36 4.73 9.61
N PHE A 74 -16.13 3.56 10.15
CA PHE A 74 -14.91 2.77 10.06
C PHE A 74 -13.65 3.44 10.65
N THR A 75 -13.82 4.39 11.53
CA THR A 75 -12.70 5.14 12.14
C THR A 75 -11.70 4.20 12.81
N GLY A 76 -12.16 3.21 13.58
CA GLY A 76 -11.31 2.22 14.25
C GLY A 76 -10.75 1.13 13.34
N GLY A 77 -11.28 0.97 12.12
CA GLY A 77 -10.85 -0.06 11.17
C GLY A 77 -11.98 -0.51 10.25
N VAL A 78 -11.64 -1.06 9.08
CA VAL A 78 -12.63 -1.50 8.08
C VAL A 78 -13.19 -2.90 8.32
N PHE A 79 -12.55 -3.70 9.17
CA PHE A 79 -12.98 -5.04 9.53
C PHE A 79 -13.23 -5.15 11.03
N PRO A 80 -14.22 -5.95 11.47
CA PRO A 80 -14.55 -6.07 12.90
C PRO A 80 -13.44 -6.72 13.72
N PHE A 81 -12.73 -7.69 13.14
CA PHE A 81 -11.57 -8.34 13.75
C PHE A 81 -10.53 -8.66 12.70
N ARG A 82 -9.25 -8.53 13.05
CA ARG A 82 -8.16 -9.07 12.23
C ARG A 82 -8.26 -10.60 12.21
N ARG A 83 -7.97 -11.20 11.08
CA ARG A 83 -7.82 -12.65 11.01
C ARG A 83 -6.64 -13.06 11.88
N GLN A 84 -6.82 -14.06 12.71
CA GLN A 84 -5.79 -14.47 13.69
C GLN A 84 -4.50 -14.94 13.00
N ASP A 85 -4.63 -15.52 11.80
CA ASP A 85 -3.53 -16.13 11.06
C ASP A 85 -3.05 -15.26 9.90
N GLU A 86 -3.66 -14.10 9.64
CA GLU A 86 -3.29 -13.20 8.55
C GLU A 86 -2.53 -11.99 9.09
N LEU A 87 -1.20 -12.05 9.03
CA LEU A 87 -0.35 -10.92 9.37
C LEU A 87 -0.38 -9.87 8.27
N PRO A 88 -0.28 -8.57 8.60
CA PRO A 88 -0.25 -7.49 7.59
C PRO A 88 1.08 -7.39 6.84
N VAL A 89 2.00 -8.31 7.07
CA VAL A 89 3.35 -8.33 6.49
C VAL A 89 3.31 -8.32 4.96
N ARG A 90 3.92 -7.31 4.37
CA ARG A 90 4.13 -7.19 2.92
C ARG A 90 5.49 -6.56 2.69
N MET A 91 6.35 -7.22 1.95
CA MET A 91 7.68 -6.69 1.66
C MET A 91 7.81 -6.33 0.19
N PHE A 92 8.36 -5.15 -0.09
CA PHE A 92 8.80 -4.77 -1.42
C PHE A 92 10.14 -5.44 -1.72
N ALA A 93 10.27 -5.94 -2.93
CA ALA A 93 11.52 -6.40 -3.48
C ALA A 93 11.59 -6.03 -4.96
N GLY A 94 12.78 -5.73 -5.40
CA GLY A 94 13.09 -5.42 -6.79
C GLY A 94 14.57 -5.17 -6.88
N GLU A 95 15.30 -6.16 -7.38
CA GLU A 95 16.75 -6.11 -7.52
C GLU A 95 17.17 -6.89 -8.75
N GLY A 96 17.94 -6.26 -9.59
CA GLY A 96 18.57 -6.92 -10.72
C GLY A 96 17.59 -7.50 -11.74
N SER A 97 17.85 -8.73 -12.12
CA SER A 97 17.03 -9.50 -13.07
C SER A 97 15.78 -10.07 -12.42
N ALA A 98 14.85 -10.54 -13.27
CA ALA A 98 13.65 -11.23 -12.83
C ALA A 98 13.96 -12.46 -11.96
N GLU A 99 14.98 -13.24 -12.34
CA GLU A 99 15.42 -14.43 -11.61
C GLU A 99 15.97 -14.09 -10.22
N ARG A 100 16.72 -12.99 -10.09
CA ARG A 100 17.28 -12.55 -8.82
C ARG A 100 16.16 -12.08 -7.87
N THR A 101 15.24 -11.26 -8.36
CA THR A 101 14.09 -10.82 -7.58
C THR A 101 13.17 -11.99 -7.23
N ASN A 102 12.99 -12.99 -8.11
CA ASN A 102 12.25 -14.21 -7.81
C ASN A 102 12.87 -14.97 -6.62
N LYS A 103 14.20 -15.15 -6.59
CA LYS A 103 14.88 -15.76 -5.44
C LYS A 103 14.62 -14.98 -4.15
N ARG A 104 14.65 -13.65 -4.20
CA ARG A 104 14.30 -12.78 -3.07
C ARG A 104 12.86 -13.01 -2.61
N TYR A 105 11.91 -13.16 -3.51
CA TYR A 105 10.53 -13.48 -3.15
C TYR A 105 10.40 -14.83 -2.45
N HIS A 106 11.07 -15.87 -2.92
CA HIS A 106 11.09 -17.16 -2.25
C HIS A 106 11.69 -17.06 -0.85
N PHE A 107 12.80 -16.31 -0.69
CA PHE A 107 13.40 -16.05 0.61
C PHE A 107 12.43 -15.33 1.58
N LEU A 108 11.76 -14.27 1.12
CA LEU A 108 10.82 -13.50 1.93
C LEU A 108 9.52 -14.24 2.26
N SER A 109 9.14 -15.21 1.44
CA SER A 109 7.93 -16.03 1.62
C SER A 109 8.18 -17.30 2.42
N GLN A 110 9.43 -17.57 2.77
CA GLN A 110 9.78 -18.74 3.56
C GLN A 110 9.08 -18.69 4.92
N ASP A 111 8.44 -19.78 5.30
CA ASP A 111 7.68 -19.91 6.56
C ASP A 111 6.49 -18.93 6.72
N GLN A 112 5.98 -18.36 5.60
CA GLN A 112 4.80 -17.52 5.60
C GLN A 112 3.59 -18.27 5.03
N ASP A 113 2.44 -18.15 5.69
CA ASP A 113 1.18 -18.74 5.20
C ASP A 113 0.63 -17.99 3.97
N PHE A 114 1.06 -16.73 3.76
CA PHE A 114 0.61 -15.86 2.69
C PHE A 114 1.78 -15.25 1.91
N ASN A 115 1.73 -15.39 0.60
CA ASN A 115 2.69 -14.79 -0.34
C ASN A 115 2.19 -13.39 -0.75
N ARG A 116 2.64 -12.34 -0.04
CA ARG A 116 2.31 -10.95 -0.36
C ARG A 116 3.50 -10.27 -1.03
N LEU A 117 3.61 -10.48 -2.33
CA LEU A 117 4.71 -10.02 -3.16
C LEU A 117 4.46 -8.56 -3.59
N SER A 118 5.45 -7.70 -3.42
CA SER A 118 5.41 -6.32 -3.93
C SER A 118 6.64 -6.04 -4.77
N VAL A 119 6.41 -5.56 -5.99
CA VAL A 119 7.45 -5.37 -7.01
C VAL A 119 7.89 -3.91 -7.04
N ALA A 120 9.17 -3.65 -6.84
CA ALA A 120 9.82 -2.41 -7.20
C ALA A 120 10.50 -2.59 -8.57
N PHE A 121 10.18 -1.71 -9.52
CA PHE A 121 10.72 -1.75 -10.88
C PHE A 121 11.86 -0.75 -11.05
N ASP A 122 12.82 -1.07 -11.90
CA ASP A 122 13.87 -0.15 -12.28
C ASP A 122 13.38 1.03 -13.12
N SER A 123 14.19 2.08 -13.26
CA SER A 123 13.80 3.27 -14.02
C SER A 123 13.44 2.99 -15.48
N PRO A 124 14.16 2.12 -16.25
CA PRO A 124 13.74 1.76 -17.60
C PRO A 124 12.33 1.20 -17.66
N SER A 125 11.98 0.26 -16.78
CA SER A 125 10.63 -0.31 -16.70
C SER A 125 9.58 0.73 -16.33
N LEU A 126 9.87 1.63 -15.36
CA LEU A 126 8.96 2.69 -14.92
C LEU A 126 8.62 3.68 -16.05
N TYR A 127 9.61 4.04 -16.86
CA TYR A 127 9.44 4.99 -17.97
C TYR A 127 9.04 4.34 -19.30
N GLY A 128 8.89 3.01 -19.34
CA GLY A 128 8.56 2.29 -20.57
C GLY A 128 9.69 2.32 -21.61
N ASN A 129 10.93 2.40 -21.14
CA ASN A 129 12.10 2.31 -22.00
C ASN A 129 12.58 0.87 -22.08
N ASP A 130 12.99 0.44 -23.29
CA ASP A 130 13.71 -0.82 -23.42
C ASP A 130 15.10 -0.69 -22.77
N PRO A 131 15.58 -1.75 -22.09
CA PRO A 131 16.96 -1.81 -21.65
C PRO A 131 17.90 -1.72 -22.86
N ARG A 132 18.83 -0.76 -22.87
CA ARG A 132 19.76 -0.51 -24.00
C ARG A 132 21.12 -0.07 -23.48
N GLU A 133 22.17 -0.30 -24.30
CA GLU A 133 23.54 0.20 -24.03
C GLU A 133 23.68 1.74 -24.21
N ARG A 134 22.60 2.47 -24.16
CA ARG A 134 22.59 3.94 -24.20
C ARG A 134 22.99 4.49 -22.83
N LEU A 135 23.84 5.51 -22.78
CA LEU A 135 24.42 6.04 -21.53
C LEU A 135 23.38 6.48 -20.49
N ASP A 136 22.26 7.01 -20.93
CA ASP A 136 21.17 7.47 -20.06
C ASP A 136 20.24 6.34 -19.56
N ILE A 137 20.36 5.13 -20.11
CA ILE A 137 19.53 3.96 -19.77
C ILE A 137 20.38 2.86 -19.11
N PHE A 138 21.52 2.46 -19.69
CA PHE A 138 22.27 1.29 -19.27
C PHE A 138 22.68 1.31 -17.80
N GLY A 139 23.07 2.49 -17.27
CA GLY A 139 23.42 2.66 -15.87
C GLY A 139 22.25 2.47 -14.90
N LYS A 140 21.01 2.50 -15.39
CA LYS A 140 19.79 2.36 -14.59
C LYS A 140 19.13 0.98 -14.73
N VAL A 141 19.59 0.17 -15.70
CA VAL A 141 19.07 -1.19 -15.90
C VAL A 141 19.43 -2.04 -14.69
N CYS A 142 18.43 -2.72 -14.14
CA CYS A 142 18.58 -3.56 -12.96
C CYS A 142 19.03 -2.81 -11.68
N GLU A 143 18.93 -1.49 -11.64
CA GLU A 143 19.29 -0.69 -10.46
C GLU A 143 18.04 -0.14 -9.78
N SER A 144 18.01 -0.19 -8.44
CA SER A 144 16.91 0.28 -7.59
C SER A 144 15.55 -0.32 -7.95
N GLY A 145 15.55 -1.54 -8.48
CA GLY A 145 14.36 -2.25 -8.90
C GLY A 145 14.67 -3.37 -9.89
N VAL A 146 13.67 -4.21 -10.16
CA VAL A 146 13.78 -5.28 -11.16
C VAL A 146 13.53 -4.74 -12.57
N SER A 147 14.32 -5.18 -13.53
CA SER A 147 14.15 -4.86 -14.95
C SER A 147 13.15 -5.83 -15.59
N ILE A 148 12.00 -5.33 -16.03
CA ILE A 148 10.95 -6.11 -16.71
C ILE A 148 10.50 -5.38 -17.97
N SER A 149 10.82 -5.95 -19.11
CA SER A 149 10.48 -5.40 -20.42
C SER A 149 9.79 -6.41 -21.35
N THR A 150 9.76 -7.69 -20.97
CA THR A 150 9.09 -8.75 -21.71
C THR A 150 8.14 -9.56 -20.83
N ILE A 151 7.18 -10.23 -21.47
CA ILE A 151 6.25 -11.12 -20.76
C ILE A 151 6.97 -12.37 -20.20
N GLU A 152 8.05 -12.78 -20.82
CA GLU A 152 8.90 -13.88 -20.35
C GLU A 152 9.64 -13.53 -19.06
N GLU A 153 10.12 -12.29 -18.92
CA GLU A 153 10.70 -11.80 -17.67
C GLU A 153 9.63 -11.71 -16.58
N MET A 154 8.42 -11.26 -16.91
CA MET A 154 7.30 -11.27 -15.97
C MET A 154 6.93 -12.70 -15.53
N ASP A 155 6.97 -13.68 -16.42
CA ASP A 155 6.72 -15.11 -16.12
C ASP A 155 7.79 -15.66 -15.16
N ARG A 156 9.07 -15.35 -15.41
CA ARG A 156 10.20 -15.73 -14.54
C ARG A 156 10.13 -15.05 -13.16
N LEU A 157 9.72 -13.78 -13.11
CA LEU A 157 9.58 -13.05 -11.87
C LEU A 157 8.65 -13.76 -10.88
N PHE A 158 7.62 -14.44 -11.36
CA PHE A 158 6.64 -15.16 -10.55
C PHE A 158 6.76 -16.68 -10.64
N GLU A 159 7.89 -17.19 -11.12
CA GLU A 159 8.11 -18.64 -11.19
C GLU A 159 8.03 -19.29 -9.81
N GLY A 160 7.30 -20.40 -9.71
CA GLY A 160 7.07 -21.12 -8.45
C GLY A 160 5.90 -20.59 -7.61
N PHE A 161 5.30 -19.43 -7.95
CA PHE A 161 4.10 -18.91 -7.29
C PHE A 161 2.86 -19.13 -8.16
N ASP A 162 1.80 -19.67 -7.57
CA ASP A 162 0.48 -19.70 -8.22
C ASP A 162 -0.23 -18.35 -8.01
N LEU A 163 -0.34 -17.54 -9.07
CA LEU A 163 -0.95 -16.22 -9.01
C LEU A 163 -2.47 -16.24 -8.73
N CYS A 164 -3.12 -17.40 -8.91
CA CYS A 164 -4.54 -17.59 -8.59
C CYS A 164 -4.77 -18.26 -7.24
N ALA A 165 -3.71 -18.62 -6.50
CA ALA A 165 -3.87 -19.20 -5.18
C ALA A 165 -4.48 -18.17 -4.20
N PRO A 166 -5.36 -18.61 -3.28
CA PRO A 166 -6.05 -17.71 -2.35
C PRO A 166 -5.11 -17.00 -1.37
N ASN A 167 -3.92 -17.53 -1.15
CA ASN A 167 -2.89 -16.98 -0.29
C ASN A 167 -1.80 -16.19 -1.04
N THR A 168 -1.91 -16.03 -2.37
CA THR A 168 -0.96 -15.24 -3.17
C THR A 168 -1.59 -13.91 -3.60
N SER A 169 -0.85 -12.80 -3.42
CA SER A 169 -1.22 -11.49 -3.94
C SER A 169 0.01 -10.71 -4.40
N VAL A 170 -0.11 -10.01 -5.53
CA VAL A 170 0.99 -9.25 -6.12
C VAL A 170 0.64 -7.77 -6.17
N SER A 171 1.51 -6.90 -5.64
CA SER A 171 1.43 -5.45 -5.81
C SER A 171 2.54 -4.98 -6.73
N MET A 172 2.18 -4.20 -7.74
CA MET A 172 3.12 -3.61 -8.70
C MET A 172 3.17 -2.10 -8.51
N THR A 173 4.32 -1.58 -8.05
CA THR A 173 4.54 -0.14 -7.86
C THR A 173 4.97 0.51 -9.15
N ILE A 174 4.04 0.65 -10.07
CA ILE A 174 4.26 1.26 -11.37
C ILE A 174 3.11 2.19 -11.75
N ASN A 175 3.41 3.35 -12.31
CA ASN A 175 2.45 4.38 -12.65
C ASN A 175 2.49 4.76 -14.14
N GLY A 176 3.61 5.27 -14.64
CA GLY A 176 3.70 5.75 -16.01
C GLY A 176 3.40 4.68 -17.07
N ASN A 177 3.99 3.50 -16.91
CA ASN A 177 3.86 2.36 -17.83
C ASN A 177 3.02 1.20 -17.25
N TYR A 178 2.08 1.50 -16.34
CA TYR A 178 1.31 0.49 -15.62
C TYR A 178 0.46 -0.42 -16.52
N TRP A 179 -0.08 0.12 -17.60
CA TRP A 179 -0.98 -0.58 -18.51
C TRP A 179 -0.33 -1.79 -19.15
N TRP A 180 0.94 -1.68 -19.56
CA TRP A 180 1.70 -2.77 -20.13
C TRP A 180 1.99 -3.86 -19.09
N HIS A 181 2.48 -3.47 -17.91
CA HIS A 181 2.80 -4.40 -16.82
C HIS A 181 1.56 -5.12 -16.30
N LEU A 182 0.43 -4.42 -16.22
CA LEU A 182 -0.85 -5.01 -15.85
C LEU A 182 -1.30 -6.06 -16.86
N ALA A 183 -1.21 -5.75 -18.17
CA ALA A 183 -1.53 -6.69 -19.23
C ALA A 183 -0.60 -7.90 -19.22
N ALA A 184 0.71 -7.69 -19.06
CA ALA A 184 1.71 -8.76 -18.93
C ALA A 184 1.40 -9.67 -17.72
N PHE A 185 1.13 -9.09 -16.54
CA PHE A 185 0.78 -9.82 -15.34
C PHE A 185 -0.47 -10.69 -15.51
N PHE A 186 -1.56 -10.16 -16.07
CA PHE A 186 -2.77 -10.95 -16.31
C PHE A 186 -2.51 -12.07 -17.33
N ASN A 187 -1.75 -11.81 -18.40
CA ASN A 187 -1.40 -12.84 -19.37
C ASN A 187 -0.52 -13.94 -18.76
N VAL A 188 0.42 -13.61 -17.89
CA VAL A 188 1.21 -14.62 -17.15
C VAL A 188 0.30 -15.47 -16.26
N ALA A 189 -0.62 -14.85 -15.51
CA ALA A 189 -1.58 -15.60 -14.70
C ALA A 189 -2.45 -16.54 -15.55
N ILE A 190 -2.95 -16.09 -16.71
CA ILE A 190 -3.73 -16.91 -17.64
C ILE A 190 -2.87 -18.04 -18.19
N ARG A 191 -1.62 -17.78 -18.59
CA ARG A 191 -0.67 -18.82 -19.06
C ARG A 191 -0.44 -19.89 -17.98
N GLN A 192 -0.27 -19.50 -16.71
CA GLN A 192 -0.12 -20.46 -15.61
C GLN A 192 -1.34 -21.38 -15.46
N GLN A 193 -2.54 -20.82 -15.50
CA GLN A 193 -3.78 -21.63 -15.40
C GLN A 193 -4.01 -22.48 -16.65
N THR A 194 -3.60 -22.02 -17.83
CA THR A 194 -3.62 -22.81 -19.08
C THR A 194 -2.64 -23.98 -19.01
N ARG A 195 -1.41 -23.78 -18.50
CA ARG A 195 -0.44 -24.87 -18.29
C ARG A 195 -1.01 -25.93 -17.34
N LYS A 196 -1.61 -25.53 -16.21
CA LYS A 196 -2.28 -26.45 -15.29
C LYS A 196 -3.37 -27.27 -15.96
N PHE A 197 -4.20 -26.62 -16.80
CA PHE A 197 -5.22 -27.34 -17.56
C PHE A 197 -4.61 -28.39 -18.49
N VAL A 198 -3.52 -28.06 -19.19
CA VAL A 198 -2.81 -29.00 -20.08
C VAL A 198 -2.22 -30.17 -19.30
N ASP A 199 -1.60 -29.89 -18.14
CA ASP A 199 -1.00 -30.93 -17.29
C ASP A 199 -2.06 -31.90 -16.74
N GLU A 200 -3.23 -31.38 -16.35
CA GLU A 200 -4.35 -32.16 -15.81
C GLU A 200 -5.09 -32.97 -16.89
N ASN A 201 -5.21 -32.44 -18.11
CA ASN A 201 -6.05 -33.02 -19.17
C ASN A 201 -5.26 -33.67 -20.32
N GLY A 202 -3.93 -33.49 -20.38
CA GLY A 202 -3.05 -34.02 -21.41
C GLY A 202 -3.30 -33.43 -22.83
N ARG A 203 -4.01 -32.30 -22.93
CA ARG A 203 -4.34 -31.62 -24.17
C ARG A 203 -4.47 -30.11 -24.00
N ALA A 204 -4.36 -29.39 -25.11
CA ALA A 204 -4.68 -27.96 -25.10
C ALA A 204 -6.19 -27.71 -24.86
N PRO A 205 -6.56 -26.58 -24.22
CA PRO A 205 -7.96 -26.20 -24.08
C PRO A 205 -8.59 -25.85 -25.42
N THR A 206 -9.87 -26.15 -25.57
CA THR A 206 -10.70 -25.63 -26.67
C THR A 206 -10.89 -24.12 -26.50
N GLU A 207 -11.39 -23.43 -27.52
CA GLU A 207 -11.66 -21.99 -27.48
C GLU A 207 -12.62 -21.61 -26.32
N GLY A 208 -13.65 -22.41 -26.08
CA GLY A 208 -14.58 -22.24 -24.96
C GLY A 208 -13.89 -22.39 -23.60
N GLU A 209 -13.11 -23.47 -23.41
CA GLU A 209 -12.34 -23.72 -22.19
C GLU A 209 -11.29 -22.64 -21.96
N ALA A 210 -10.62 -22.15 -23.00
CA ALA A 210 -9.66 -21.05 -22.89
C ALA A 210 -10.34 -19.74 -22.43
N SER A 211 -11.55 -19.47 -22.94
CA SER A 211 -12.36 -18.32 -22.51
C SER A 211 -12.78 -18.44 -21.04
N GLU A 212 -13.17 -19.62 -20.59
CA GLU A 212 -13.51 -19.89 -19.19
C GLU A 212 -12.29 -19.76 -18.27
N ILE A 213 -11.14 -20.30 -18.68
CA ILE A 213 -9.86 -20.16 -17.94
C ILE A 213 -9.54 -18.66 -17.78
N ARG A 214 -9.64 -17.88 -18.86
CA ARG A 214 -9.40 -16.44 -18.82
C ARG A 214 -10.34 -15.72 -17.84
N ALA A 215 -11.64 -15.94 -17.95
CA ALA A 215 -12.64 -15.31 -17.10
C ALA A 215 -12.45 -15.67 -15.62
N ARG A 216 -12.21 -16.96 -15.31
CA ARG A 216 -11.92 -17.43 -13.96
C ARG A 216 -10.63 -16.83 -13.40
N THR A 217 -9.57 -16.75 -14.20
CA THR A 217 -8.29 -16.15 -13.79
C THR A 217 -8.48 -14.69 -13.41
N LEU A 218 -9.10 -13.87 -14.28
CA LEU A 218 -9.35 -12.46 -14.04
C LEU A 218 -10.19 -12.20 -12.79
N SER A 219 -11.18 -13.05 -12.51
CA SER A 219 -12.03 -12.92 -11.31
C SER A 219 -11.36 -13.42 -10.01
N THR A 220 -10.29 -14.21 -10.11
CA THR A 220 -9.64 -14.88 -8.98
C THR A 220 -8.35 -14.22 -8.56
N VAL A 221 -7.51 -13.81 -9.51
CA VAL A 221 -6.19 -13.23 -9.27
C VAL A 221 -6.26 -12.05 -8.30
N ARG A 222 -5.28 -11.98 -7.39
CA ARG A 222 -5.24 -10.97 -6.32
C ARG A 222 -4.03 -10.08 -6.47
N GLY A 223 -4.23 -8.79 -6.24
CA GLY A 223 -3.12 -7.85 -6.29
C GLY A 223 -3.55 -6.41 -6.45
N THR A 224 -2.58 -5.60 -6.85
CA THR A 224 -2.73 -4.17 -7.07
C THR A 224 -1.75 -3.73 -8.14
N VAL A 225 -2.18 -2.87 -9.04
CA VAL A 225 -1.28 -1.99 -9.78
C VAL A 225 -1.47 -0.57 -9.23
N GLN A 226 -0.38 0.16 -9.03
CA GLN A 226 -0.47 1.49 -8.40
C GLN A 226 -1.20 2.49 -9.32
N ALA A 227 -0.74 2.69 -10.54
CA ALA A 227 -1.40 3.45 -11.63
C ALA A 227 -1.90 4.87 -11.26
N ASP A 228 -1.35 5.51 -10.20
CA ASP A 228 -1.82 6.79 -9.69
C ASP A 228 -1.21 7.97 -10.46
N GLN A 229 -1.91 8.43 -11.49
CA GLN A 229 -1.43 9.47 -12.41
C GLN A 229 -1.46 10.87 -11.77
N LEU A 230 -2.41 11.14 -10.87
CA LEU A 230 -2.48 12.44 -10.18
C LEU A 230 -1.31 12.61 -9.21
N LYS A 231 -0.95 11.55 -8.47
CA LYS A 231 0.23 11.56 -7.61
C LYS A 231 1.51 11.78 -8.43
N GLU A 232 1.62 11.15 -9.60
CA GLU A 232 2.76 11.37 -10.50
C GLU A 232 2.86 12.82 -10.95
N ALA A 233 1.74 13.45 -11.28
CA ALA A 233 1.72 14.85 -11.71
C ALA A 233 2.18 15.83 -10.62
N MET A 234 1.96 15.52 -9.34
CA MET A 234 2.24 16.45 -8.25
C MET A 234 3.52 16.15 -7.44
N GLY A 235 3.96 14.89 -7.36
CA GLY A 235 5.03 14.47 -6.44
C GLY A 235 6.22 13.76 -7.08
N GLN A 236 6.01 12.86 -8.05
CA GLN A 236 7.05 11.95 -8.52
C GLN A 236 7.58 12.24 -9.94
N ASN A 237 6.80 12.86 -10.81
CA ASN A 237 7.20 13.23 -12.19
C ASN A 237 7.58 12.06 -13.11
N THR A 238 6.95 10.89 -12.98
CA THR A 238 7.18 9.74 -13.86
C THR A 238 6.06 9.52 -14.88
N LEU A 239 5.34 10.58 -15.26
CA LEU A 239 4.34 10.52 -16.32
C LEU A 239 4.99 10.20 -17.66
N VAL A 240 4.50 9.15 -18.34
CA VAL A 240 4.90 8.79 -19.71
C VAL A 240 4.08 9.57 -20.74
N PHE A 241 2.82 9.82 -20.42
CA PHE A 241 1.88 10.60 -21.22
C PHE A 241 1.48 11.89 -20.51
N ASN A 242 0.93 12.86 -21.27
CA ASN A 242 0.29 13.99 -20.62
C ASN A 242 -0.89 13.53 -19.74
N LEU A 243 -1.25 14.35 -18.77
CA LEU A 243 -2.24 13.97 -17.74
C LEU A 243 -3.60 13.61 -18.33
N ASP A 244 -4.08 14.34 -19.35
CA ASP A 244 -5.35 14.04 -20.02
C ASP A 244 -5.39 12.64 -20.63
N THR A 245 -4.33 12.27 -21.33
CA THR A 245 -4.19 10.93 -21.93
C THR A 245 -4.10 9.87 -20.85
N ALA A 246 -3.29 10.12 -19.80
CA ALA A 246 -3.12 9.20 -18.69
C ALA A 246 -4.44 8.94 -17.94
N LEU A 247 -5.25 9.98 -17.68
CA LEU A 247 -6.57 9.84 -17.06
C LEU A 247 -7.58 9.11 -17.95
N LYS A 248 -7.55 9.33 -19.27
CA LYS A 248 -8.37 8.55 -20.22
C LYS A 248 -8.02 7.07 -20.18
N MET A 249 -6.72 6.74 -20.19
CA MET A 249 -6.26 5.35 -20.09
C MET A 249 -6.67 4.69 -18.76
N MET A 250 -6.66 5.45 -17.64
CA MET A 250 -7.18 4.94 -16.36
C MET A 250 -8.67 4.60 -16.46
N GLY A 251 -9.45 5.43 -17.16
CA GLY A 251 -10.86 5.15 -17.41
C GLY A 251 -11.06 3.87 -18.22
N ASP A 252 -10.26 3.64 -19.28
CA ASP A 252 -10.32 2.41 -20.08
C ASP A 252 -10.00 1.16 -19.25
N VAL A 253 -9.01 1.25 -18.36
CA VAL A 253 -8.70 0.16 -17.42
C VAL A 253 -9.82 -0.07 -16.41
N ALA A 254 -10.45 0.99 -15.89
CA ALA A 254 -11.59 0.85 -14.99
C ALA A 254 -12.78 0.15 -15.67
N GLU A 255 -13.10 0.51 -16.92
CA GLU A 255 -14.09 -0.19 -17.75
C GLU A 255 -13.75 -1.66 -17.94
N PHE A 256 -12.50 -1.97 -18.32
CA PHE A 256 -12.02 -3.35 -18.45
C PHE A 256 -12.25 -4.17 -17.17
N TYR A 257 -12.00 -3.59 -15.98
CA TYR A 257 -12.22 -4.28 -14.70
C TYR A 257 -13.69 -4.54 -14.42
N VAL A 258 -14.56 -3.58 -14.73
CA VAL A 258 -16.01 -3.73 -14.57
C VAL A 258 -16.56 -4.78 -15.53
N ASP A 259 -16.18 -4.73 -16.80
CA ASP A 259 -16.69 -5.60 -17.87
C ASP A 259 -16.21 -7.05 -17.73
N ASN A 260 -14.99 -7.27 -17.23
CA ASN A 260 -14.41 -8.61 -17.03
C ASN A 260 -14.57 -9.13 -15.60
N ASP A 261 -15.35 -8.44 -14.74
CA ASP A 261 -15.61 -8.81 -13.36
C ASP A 261 -14.34 -9.10 -12.53
N VAL A 262 -13.31 -8.26 -12.70
CA VAL A 262 -12.08 -8.35 -11.92
C VAL A 262 -12.36 -7.92 -10.49
N ARG A 263 -12.37 -8.88 -9.56
CA ARG A 263 -12.91 -8.66 -8.19
C ARG A 263 -11.88 -8.45 -7.11
N ASN A 264 -10.73 -9.07 -7.24
CA ASN A 264 -9.75 -9.19 -6.16
C ASN A 264 -8.42 -8.50 -6.48
N HIS A 265 -8.33 -7.85 -7.65
CA HIS A 265 -7.20 -7.03 -8.05
C HIS A 265 -7.62 -5.55 -8.08
N TYR A 266 -6.80 -4.67 -7.52
CA TYR A 266 -7.04 -3.24 -7.50
C TYR A 266 -6.36 -2.60 -8.72
N PHE A 267 -7.08 -1.76 -9.46
CA PHE A 267 -6.52 -1.09 -10.64
C PHE A 267 -5.90 0.27 -10.33
N VAL A 268 -6.07 0.75 -9.12
CA VAL A 268 -5.41 1.95 -8.61
C VAL A 268 -5.07 1.79 -7.13
N SER A 269 -3.88 2.24 -6.75
CA SER A 269 -3.50 2.46 -5.35
C SER A 269 -3.17 3.93 -5.18
N ILE A 270 -4.13 4.67 -4.65
CA ILE A 270 -4.05 6.11 -4.49
C ILE A 270 -3.02 6.41 -3.41
N SER A 271 -1.94 7.10 -3.79
CA SER A 271 -0.70 7.07 -3.04
C SER A 271 -0.33 8.41 -2.43
N GLY A 272 -0.35 8.47 -1.11
CA GLY A 272 0.22 9.54 -0.30
C GLY A 272 1.71 9.33 0.01
N TYR A 273 2.19 8.07 -0.01
CA TYR A 273 3.59 7.75 0.30
C TYR A 273 4.58 8.63 -0.47
N HIS A 274 4.45 8.72 -1.77
CA HIS A 274 5.37 9.50 -2.61
C HIS A 274 5.22 11.01 -2.41
N ILE A 275 4.06 11.48 -1.98
CA ILE A 275 3.81 12.88 -1.63
C ILE A 275 4.58 13.23 -0.35
N ASP A 276 4.55 12.34 0.64
CA ASP A 276 5.33 12.43 1.88
C ASP A 276 6.84 12.41 1.60
N GLU A 277 7.30 11.43 0.82
CA GLU A 277 8.72 11.31 0.44
C GLU A 277 9.24 12.52 -0.35
N ALA A 278 8.37 13.20 -1.11
CA ALA A 278 8.70 14.43 -1.81
C ALA A 278 8.79 15.67 -0.91
N GLY A 279 8.35 15.58 0.36
CA GLY A 279 8.50 16.65 1.34
C GLY A 279 7.23 17.01 2.15
N ALA A 280 6.06 16.49 1.79
CA ALA A 280 4.82 16.83 2.47
C ALA A 280 4.79 16.39 3.94
N ASN A 281 4.09 17.14 4.77
CA ASN A 281 3.73 16.74 6.11
C ASN A 281 2.52 15.76 6.10
N PRO A 282 2.20 15.06 7.20
CA PRO A 282 1.14 14.06 7.24
C PRO A 282 -0.26 14.59 6.89
N ILE A 283 -0.55 15.85 7.18
CA ILE A 283 -1.84 16.48 6.86
C ILE A 283 -1.96 16.70 5.35
N THR A 284 -0.94 17.26 4.73
CA THR A 284 -0.87 17.48 3.28
C THR A 284 -0.86 16.15 2.53
N GLN A 285 -0.12 15.15 3.01
CA GLN A 285 -0.17 13.80 2.48
C GLN A 285 -1.62 13.28 2.42
N SER A 286 -2.33 13.32 3.55
CA SER A 286 -3.71 12.82 3.66
C SER A 286 -4.68 13.60 2.76
N ALA A 287 -4.58 14.93 2.77
CA ALA A 287 -5.47 15.80 2.00
C ALA A 287 -5.33 15.59 0.49
N LEU A 288 -4.10 15.59 -0.02
CA LEU A 288 -3.86 15.42 -1.46
C LEU A 288 -4.25 14.01 -1.92
N THR A 289 -3.97 12.99 -1.10
CA THR A 289 -4.33 11.60 -1.42
C THR A 289 -5.85 11.42 -1.49
N LEU A 290 -6.59 11.90 -0.49
CA LEU A 290 -8.05 11.79 -0.49
C LEU A 290 -8.69 12.59 -1.63
N SER A 291 -8.17 13.79 -1.93
CA SER A 291 -8.63 14.60 -3.06
C SER A 291 -8.41 13.91 -4.40
N ASN A 292 -7.27 13.23 -4.58
CA ASN A 292 -7.01 12.42 -5.76
C ASN A 292 -8.06 11.30 -5.88
N GLY A 293 -8.37 10.63 -4.77
CA GLY A 293 -9.40 9.60 -4.74
C GLY A 293 -10.78 10.11 -5.14
N LEU A 294 -11.20 11.23 -4.60
CA LEU A 294 -12.47 11.87 -4.98
C LEU A 294 -12.48 12.28 -6.46
N THR A 295 -11.36 12.78 -6.98
CA THR A 295 -11.21 13.12 -8.40
C THR A 295 -11.35 11.89 -9.29
N TYR A 296 -10.80 10.74 -8.90
CA TYR A 296 -10.99 9.48 -9.64
C TYR A 296 -12.43 8.99 -9.59
N VAL A 297 -13.13 9.16 -8.47
CA VAL A 297 -14.57 8.83 -8.39
C VAL A 297 -15.37 9.64 -9.41
N GLU A 298 -15.15 10.95 -9.47
CA GLU A 298 -15.80 11.83 -10.45
C GLU A 298 -15.45 11.45 -11.88
N LEU A 299 -14.17 11.17 -12.16
CA LEU A 299 -13.70 10.76 -13.49
C LEU A 299 -14.44 9.51 -14.00
N PHE A 300 -14.52 8.47 -13.17
CA PHE A 300 -15.12 7.21 -13.58
C PHE A 300 -16.65 7.27 -13.62
N LYS A 301 -17.27 8.05 -12.74
CA LYS A 301 -18.73 8.35 -12.82
C LYS A 301 -19.07 9.15 -14.08
N ALA A 302 -18.25 10.13 -14.45
CA ALA A 302 -18.43 10.89 -15.69
C ALA A 302 -18.36 10.02 -16.95
N ARG A 303 -17.65 8.88 -16.89
CA ARG A 303 -17.64 7.84 -17.96
C ARG A 303 -18.86 6.91 -17.92
N GLY A 304 -19.77 7.09 -16.98
CA GLY A 304 -20.97 6.27 -16.82
C GLY A 304 -20.76 4.97 -16.05
N LEU A 305 -19.61 4.80 -15.36
CA LEU A 305 -19.36 3.60 -14.55
C LEU A 305 -20.13 3.66 -13.22
N ASP A 306 -20.65 2.52 -12.81
CA ASP A 306 -21.31 2.32 -11.53
C ASP A 306 -20.27 2.34 -10.38
N ALA A 307 -20.44 3.28 -9.44
CA ALA A 307 -19.54 3.48 -8.32
C ALA A 307 -19.38 2.22 -7.45
N ASP A 308 -20.45 1.48 -7.19
CA ASP A 308 -20.41 0.23 -6.42
C ASP A 308 -19.60 -0.87 -7.12
N LYS A 309 -19.45 -0.79 -8.45
CA LYS A 309 -18.66 -1.76 -9.20
C LYS A 309 -17.18 -1.44 -9.22
N PHE A 310 -16.77 -0.17 -9.38
CA PHE A 310 -15.34 0.16 -9.48
C PHE A 310 -14.68 0.48 -8.13
N LEU A 311 -15.39 1.05 -7.15
CA LEU A 311 -14.79 1.43 -5.86
C LEU A 311 -14.28 0.24 -5.06
N ARG A 312 -14.83 -0.94 -5.27
CA ARG A 312 -14.30 -2.18 -4.66
C ARG A 312 -12.84 -2.46 -5.06
N ASN A 313 -12.38 -1.89 -6.16
CA ASN A 313 -11.04 -2.05 -6.74
C ASN A 313 -10.14 -0.84 -6.47
N PHE A 314 -10.49 0.05 -5.53
CA PHE A 314 -9.62 1.09 -4.99
C PHE A 314 -8.82 0.55 -3.81
N SER A 315 -7.54 0.84 -3.79
CA SER A 315 -6.70 0.72 -2.61
C SER A 315 -5.97 2.04 -2.35
N TRP A 316 -5.36 2.15 -1.18
CA TRP A 316 -4.72 3.37 -0.72
C TRP A 316 -3.33 3.04 -0.20
N PHE A 317 -2.44 4.00 -0.28
CA PHE A 317 -1.07 3.83 0.14
C PHE A 317 -0.55 5.09 0.83
N PHE A 318 -0.22 4.97 2.13
CA PHE A 318 0.30 6.08 2.92
C PHE A 318 1.70 5.78 3.46
N SER A 319 2.40 6.84 3.87
CA SER A 319 3.65 6.80 4.62
C SER A 319 3.37 7.01 6.10
N ASN A 320 4.20 6.42 6.95
CA ASN A 320 4.28 6.77 8.37
C ASN A 320 5.68 7.27 8.70
N GLY A 321 5.76 8.52 9.17
CA GLY A 321 6.95 9.13 9.75
C GLY A 321 6.96 9.09 11.27
N MET A 322 7.60 10.07 11.89
CA MET A 322 7.81 10.14 13.35
C MET A 322 6.86 11.13 14.06
N ASP A 323 6.21 12.04 13.33
CA ASP A 323 5.29 13.00 13.90
C ASP A 323 4.01 12.34 14.43
N PRO A 324 3.36 12.89 15.47
CA PRO A 324 2.23 12.26 16.14
C PRO A 324 0.99 12.14 15.23
N GLU A 325 0.83 12.99 14.23
CA GLU A 325 -0.28 12.94 13.26
C GLU A 325 -0.29 11.65 12.45
N TYR A 326 0.87 11.03 12.23
CA TYR A 326 0.94 9.74 11.53
C TYR A 326 0.19 8.62 12.26
N ALA A 327 0.01 8.71 13.57
CA ALA A 327 -0.76 7.74 14.36
C ALA A 327 -2.26 7.74 14.02
N VAL A 328 -2.77 8.79 13.35
CA VAL A 328 -4.21 8.97 13.09
C VAL A 328 -4.57 9.14 11.61
N ILE A 329 -3.59 9.01 10.69
CA ILE A 329 -3.82 9.16 9.25
C ILE A 329 -4.91 8.22 8.75
N GLY A 330 -4.86 6.95 9.13
CA GLY A 330 -5.84 5.97 8.70
C GLY A 330 -7.22 6.23 9.30
N ARG A 331 -7.29 6.63 10.58
CA ARG A 331 -8.53 7.01 11.26
C ARG A 331 -9.25 8.14 10.53
N VAL A 332 -8.54 9.23 10.26
CA VAL A 332 -9.05 10.40 9.53
C VAL A 332 -9.47 10.03 8.12
N SER A 333 -8.59 9.33 7.39
CA SER A 333 -8.85 8.96 6.00
C SER A 333 -10.06 8.05 5.85
N ARG A 334 -10.20 7.04 6.72
CA ARG A 334 -11.38 6.15 6.73
C ARG A 334 -12.67 6.92 6.99
N ARG A 335 -12.67 7.81 7.98
CA ARG A 335 -13.86 8.59 8.37
C ARG A 335 -14.30 9.55 7.27
N ILE A 336 -13.39 10.35 6.72
CA ILE A 336 -13.71 11.29 5.62
C ILE A 336 -14.22 10.52 4.40
N TRP A 337 -13.53 9.45 4.02
CA TRP A 337 -13.91 8.65 2.85
C TRP A 337 -15.28 8.00 3.01
N ALA A 338 -15.52 7.34 4.14
CA ALA A 338 -16.79 6.66 4.40
C ALA A 338 -17.98 7.60 4.36
N ILE A 339 -17.86 8.78 5.00
CA ILE A 339 -18.90 9.81 5.01
C ILE A 339 -19.13 10.34 3.59
N ALA A 340 -18.07 10.69 2.85
CA ALA A 340 -18.18 11.16 1.49
C ALA A 340 -18.84 10.12 0.57
N MET A 341 -18.42 8.86 0.62
CA MET A 341 -18.98 7.81 -0.23
C MET A 341 -20.46 7.54 0.07
N ARG A 342 -20.85 7.54 1.34
CA ARG A 342 -22.25 7.34 1.73
C ARG A 342 -23.12 8.57 1.40
N ASP A 343 -22.71 9.75 1.84
CA ASP A 343 -23.59 10.92 1.89
C ASP A 343 -23.57 11.74 0.59
N LEU A 344 -22.43 11.79 -0.12
CA LEU A 344 -22.33 12.51 -1.39
C LEU A 344 -22.60 11.62 -2.61
N TYR A 345 -22.19 10.35 -2.54
CA TYR A 345 -22.24 9.46 -3.70
C TYR A 345 -23.28 8.34 -3.60
N GLY A 346 -23.88 8.11 -2.43
CA GLY A 346 -24.88 7.07 -2.21
C GLY A 346 -24.35 5.64 -2.39
N VAL A 347 -23.05 5.44 -2.17
CA VAL A 347 -22.35 4.18 -2.41
C VAL A 347 -22.61 3.20 -1.26
N GLY A 348 -22.74 1.91 -1.58
CA GLY A 348 -22.89 0.85 -0.61
C GLY A 348 -21.66 0.65 0.29
N GLU A 349 -21.84 -0.07 1.39
CA GLU A 349 -20.85 -0.26 2.46
C GLU A 349 -19.45 -0.68 1.95
N ARG A 350 -19.40 -1.50 0.91
CA ARG A 350 -18.13 -2.00 0.37
C ARG A 350 -17.26 -0.88 -0.21
N GLY A 351 -17.86 0.11 -0.89
CA GLY A 351 -17.16 1.27 -1.45
C GLY A 351 -16.82 2.32 -0.41
N GLN A 352 -17.51 2.33 0.74
CA GLN A 352 -17.23 3.21 1.88
C GLN A 352 -15.96 2.80 2.65
N LYS A 353 -15.49 1.55 2.51
CA LYS A 353 -14.33 0.99 3.25
C LYS A 353 -13.01 1.35 2.60
N LEU A 354 -12.30 2.33 3.15
CA LEU A 354 -10.96 2.68 2.75
C LEU A 354 -9.95 1.67 3.31
N LYS A 355 -9.39 0.85 2.40
CA LYS A 355 -8.35 -0.15 2.72
C LYS A 355 -7.00 0.37 2.26
N TYR A 356 -6.03 0.43 3.16
CA TYR A 356 -4.75 1.04 2.89
C TYR A 356 -3.55 0.19 3.30
N HIS A 357 -2.48 0.40 2.56
CA HIS A 357 -1.14 -0.05 2.85
C HIS A 357 -0.35 1.08 3.49
N ILE A 358 0.53 0.77 4.44
CA ILE A 358 1.54 1.68 4.98
C ILE A 358 2.93 1.17 4.60
N GLN A 359 3.78 2.10 4.22
CA GLN A 359 5.24 1.90 4.23
C GLN A 359 5.83 2.90 5.23
N SER A 360 6.80 2.46 6.03
CA SER A 360 7.57 3.36 6.88
C SER A 360 8.29 4.41 6.03
N SER A 361 8.39 5.66 6.52
CA SER A 361 8.95 6.77 5.74
C SER A 361 10.44 6.57 5.47
N GLY A 362 10.84 6.55 4.20
CA GLY A 362 12.23 6.53 3.77
C GLY A 362 12.94 7.83 4.13
N ARG A 363 12.22 8.95 4.13
CA ARG A 363 12.75 10.27 4.50
C ARG A 363 13.24 10.35 5.95
N SER A 364 12.78 9.48 6.82
CA SER A 364 13.22 9.37 8.21
C SER A 364 14.46 8.49 8.39
N LEU A 365 14.93 7.82 7.35
CA LEU A 365 16.13 7.00 7.37
C LEU A 365 17.35 7.85 7.02
N HIS A 366 18.42 7.65 7.76
CA HIS A 366 19.66 8.39 7.58
C HIS A 366 20.84 7.44 7.37
N SER A 367 21.79 7.86 6.54
CA SER A 367 23.03 7.08 6.27
C SER A 367 24.02 7.17 7.44
N GLN A 368 23.99 8.30 8.19
CA GLN A 368 24.80 8.41 9.41
C GLN A 368 24.22 7.49 10.48
N GLU A 369 25.11 6.75 11.16
CA GLU A 369 24.74 5.80 12.21
C GLU A 369 23.47 5.00 11.87
N PHE A 370 23.44 4.44 10.68
CA PHE A 370 22.25 3.84 10.04
C PHE A 370 21.60 2.71 10.86
N THR A 371 22.30 2.15 11.84
CA THR A 371 21.73 1.14 12.76
C THR A 371 20.56 1.67 13.58
N TRP A 372 20.48 2.98 13.83
CA TRP A 372 19.35 3.61 14.49
C TRP A 372 18.07 3.60 13.65
N ASN A 373 18.17 3.34 12.37
CA ASN A 373 17.01 3.30 11.47
C ASN A 373 16.03 2.17 11.83
N ASP A 374 16.50 1.02 12.32
CA ASP A 374 15.61 -0.07 12.75
C ASP A 374 14.70 0.36 13.91
N TYR A 375 15.19 1.20 14.84
CA TYR A 375 14.36 1.74 15.91
C TYR A 375 13.29 2.71 15.39
N ARG A 376 13.65 3.57 14.42
CA ARG A 376 12.71 4.49 13.76
C ARG A 376 11.63 3.71 13.03
N THR A 377 12.02 2.73 12.22
CA THR A 377 11.11 1.85 11.48
C THR A 377 10.19 1.08 12.41
N THR A 378 10.67 0.62 13.57
CA THR A 378 9.84 -0.06 14.58
C THR A 378 8.72 0.83 15.10
N LEU A 379 9.02 2.09 15.44
CA LEU A 379 8.02 3.04 15.95
C LEU A 379 7.00 3.43 14.89
N GLN A 380 7.43 3.60 13.64
CA GLN A 380 6.54 3.86 12.50
C GLN A 380 5.62 2.67 12.20
N ALA A 381 6.15 1.46 12.28
CA ALA A 381 5.38 0.22 12.15
C ALA A 381 4.36 0.08 13.30
N LEU A 382 4.71 0.49 14.51
CA LEU A 382 3.79 0.51 15.64
C LEU A 382 2.58 1.41 15.37
N TYR A 383 2.78 2.62 14.85
CA TYR A 383 1.68 3.51 14.44
C TYR A 383 0.77 2.84 13.41
N ALA A 384 1.35 2.24 12.37
CA ALA A 384 0.59 1.58 11.32
C ALA A 384 -0.30 0.45 11.86
N LEU A 385 0.24 -0.40 12.74
CA LEU A 385 -0.49 -1.53 13.30
C LEU A 385 -1.54 -1.10 14.32
N ALA A 386 -1.24 -0.07 15.12
CA ALA A 386 -2.20 0.49 16.08
C ALA A 386 -3.38 1.19 15.40
N ASP A 387 -3.17 1.77 14.21
CA ASP A 387 -4.21 2.39 13.38
C ASP A 387 -4.88 1.42 12.39
N ASN A 388 -4.70 0.11 12.55
CA ASN A 388 -5.35 -0.90 11.72
C ASN A 388 -5.04 -0.82 10.21
N ALA A 389 -3.80 -0.52 9.84
CA ALA A 389 -3.36 -0.66 8.45
C ALA A 389 -3.63 -2.08 7.93
N ASN A 390 -4.11 -2.20 6.69
CA ASN A 390 -4.45 -3.49 6.09
C ASN A 390 -3.23 -4.30 5.65
N SER A 391 -2.14 -3.60 5.32
CA SER A 391 -0.82 -4.20 5.09
C SER A 391 0.28 -3.19 5.40
N LEU A 392 1.46 -3.71 5.71
CA LEU A 392 2.60 -2.94 6.16
C LEU A 392 3.87 -3.40 5.44
N HIS A 393 4.68 -2.45 5.00
CA HIS A 393 6.08 -2.63 4.65
C HIS A 393 6.95 -1.82 5.61
N THR A 394 8.01 -2.43 6.08
CA THR A 394 9.05 -1.82 6.90
C THR A 394 10.32 -1.70 6.08
N ASN A 395 10.87 -0.49 5.98
CA ASN A 395 12.11 -0.25 5.29
C ASN A 395 13.28 -0.88 6.06
N SER A 396 14.25 -1.44 5.35
CA SER A 396 15.48 -1.92 5.94
C SER A 396 16.39 -0.75 6.33
N ARG A 397 17.22 -0.92 7.34
CA ARG A 397 18.10 0.15 7.86
C ARG A 397 19.08 0.71 6.83
N ASP A 398 19.48 -0.11 5.86
CA ASP A 398 20.43 0.22 4.79
C ASP A 398 19.77 0.84 3.53
N GLU A 399 18.45 0.96 3.50
CA GLU A 399 17.72 1.57 2.38
C GLU A 399 18.11 3.04 2.15
N ALA A 400 18.64 3.71 3.17
CA ALA A 400 19.13 5.08 3.08
C ALA A 400 20.29 5.29 2.09
N PHE A 401 21.02 4.22 1.72
CA PHE A 401 22.18 4.30 0.85
C PHE A 401 22.29 3.19 -0.21
N GLY A 402 21.41 2.18 -0.19
CA GLY A 402 21.52 1.09 -1.16
C GLY A 402 20.34 0.13 -1.20
N THR A 403 20.49 -0.90 -2.02
CA THR A 403 19.55 -2.02 -2.06
C THR A 403 19.78 -2.91 -0.82
N PRO A 404 18.72 -3.25 -0.07
CA PRO A 404 18.84 -4.01 1.15
C PRO A 404 19.52 -5.38 0.99
N THR A 405 20.37 -5.74 1.94
CA THR A 405 20.97 -7.06 2.05
C THR A 405 19.97 -8.10 2.57
N GLU A 406 20.31 -9.39 2.53
CA GLU A 406 19.45 -10.44 3.09
C GLU A 406 19.25 -10.29 4.60
N ASP A 407 20.30 -9.94 5.33
CA ASP A 407 20.24 -9.75 6.79
C ASP A 407 19.36 -8.55 7.17
N THR A 408 19.54 -7.41 6.51
CA THR A 408 18.77 -6.21 6.83
C THR A 408 17.29 -6.34 6.44
N VAL A 409 16.98 -7.04 5.35
CA VAL A 409 15.60 -7.39 4.97
C VAL A 409 14.98 -8.33 6.00
N ARG A 410 15.74 -9.31 6.50
CA ARG A 410 15.28 -10.20 7.56
C ARG A 410 14.96 -9.44 8.84
N ASP A 411 15.77 -8.47 9.24
CA ASP A 411 15.53 -7.61 10.39
C ASP A 411 14.26 -6.78 10.19
N ALA A 412 14.07 -6.22 9.01
CA ALA A 412 12.86 -5.47 8.67
C ALA A 412 11.58 -6.32 8.75
N VAL A 413 11.62 -7.60 8.33
CA VAL A 413 10.52 -8.53 8.54
C VAL A 413 10.32 -8.86 10.02
N ALA A 414 11.43 -9.05 10.76
CA ALA A 414 11.38 -9.36 12.19
C ALA A 414 10.70 -8.25 12.99
N ILE A 415 10.89 -6.97 12.65
CA ILE A 415 10.19 -5.83 13.25
C ILE A 415 8.67 -6.05 13.19
N GLN A 416 8.13 -6.38 12.03
CA GLN A 416 6.69 -6.63 11.87
C GLN A 416 6.21 -7.83 12.68
N LEU A 417 6.99 -8.92 12.70
CA LEU A 417 6.63 -10.14 13.42
C LEU A 417 6.67 -9.94 14.93
N ILE A 418 7.66 -9.22 15.47
CA ILE A 418 7.75 -8.88 16.89
C ILE A 418 6.53 -8.06 17.30
N LEU A 419 6.20 -7.02 16.56
CA LEU A 419 5.03 -6.19 16.85
C LEU A 419 3.72 -6.99 16.78
N ALA A 420 3.57 -7.85 15.80
CA ALA A 420 2.32 -8.59 15.58
C ALA A 420 2.15 -9.81 16.50
N LYS A 421 3.25 -10.49 16.86
CA LYS A 421 3.20 -11.77 17.61
C LYS A 421 3.57 -11.63 19.09
N GLU A 422 4.54 -10.77 19.43
CA GLU A 422 5.09 -10.65 20.79
C GLU A 422 4.55 -9.43 21.53
N TYR A 423 4.31 -8.30 20.84
CA TYR A 423 3.86 -7.08 21.46
C TYR A 423 2.37 -7.13 21.81
N GLY A 424 2.06 -7.45 23.06
CA GLY A 424 0.71 -7.74 23.55
C GLY A 424 -0.33 -6.64 23.38
N TRP A 425 0.09 -5.36 23.30
CA TRP A 425 -0.80 -4.21 23.09
C TRP A 425 -1.61 -4.33 21.78
N LEU A 426 -0.98 -4.84 20.71
CA LEU A 426 -1.58 -4.97 19.39
C LEU A 426 -2.50 -6.20 19.25
N ARG A 427 -2.75 -6.94 20.30
CA ARG A 427 -3.82 -7.93 20.36
C ARG A 427 -5.21 -7.32 20.53
N ASN A 428 -5.26 -6.05 20.91
CA ASN A 428 -6.47 -5.23 20.83
C ASN A 428 -6.60 -4.63 19.42
N GLU A 429 -7.82 -4.63 18.89
CA GLU A 429 -8.12 -4.18 17.50
C GLU A 429 -8.30 -2.66 17.40
N ASN A 430 -8.49 -1.97 18.52
CA ASN A 430 -8.72 -0.53 18.56
C ASN A 430 -7.94 0.20 19.70
N PRO A 431 -6.62 0.00 19.81
CA PRO A 431 -5.84 0.49 20.93
C PRO A 431 -5.78 2.02 21.04
N LEU A 432 -6.06 2.75 19.96
CA LEU A 432 -6.08 4.21 19.93
C LEU A 432 -7.44 4.80 20.33
N GLN A 433 -8.54 4.03 20.23
CA GLN A 433 -9.88 4.53 20.57
C GLN A 433 -10.01 4.76 22.08
N GLY A 434 -10.65 5.86 22.48
CA GLY A 434 -10.77 6.28 23.87
C GLY A 434 -9.51 6.97 24.43
N SER A 435 -8.45 7.10 23.65
CA SER A 435 -7.28 7.90 24.00
C SER A 435 -7.56 9.38 23.69
N PHE A 436 -7.51 10.24 24.72
CA PHE A 436 -7.74 11.68 24.57
C PHE A 436 -6.85 12.30 23.48
N ILE A 437 -5.57 11.93 23.42
CA ILE A 437 -4.64 12.47 22.43
C ILE A 437 -4.95 11.96 21.01
N ALA A 438 -5.30 10.68 20.86
CA ALA A 438 -5.62 10.13 19.54
C ALA A 438 -6.92 10.73 18.97
N GLU A 439 -7.93 10.92 19.81
CA GLU A 439 -9.20 11.55 19.41
C GLU A 439 -9.03 13.04 19.11
N PHE A 440 -8.25 13.76 19.93
CA PHE A 440 -7.88 15.15 19.67
C PHE A 440 -7.17 15.29 18.32
N LEU A 441 -6.11 14.52 18.09
CA LEU A 441 -5.36 14.55 16.82
C LEU A 441 -6.23 14.17 15.63
N THR A 442 -7.13 13.18 15.80
CA THR A 442 -8.05 12.78 14.73
C THR A 442 -8.92 13.96 14.29
N ASN A 443 -9.46 14.73 15.23
CA ASN A 443 -10.31 15.88 14.93
C ASN A 443 -9.51 17.05 14.32
N GLU A 444 -8.34 17.36 14.88
CA GLU A 444 -7.46 18.43 14.38
C GLU A 444 -6.96 18.14 12.95
N VAL A 445 -6.52 16.89 12.70
CA VAL A 445 -6.04 16.49 11.38
C VAL A 445 -7.19 16.52 10.37
N GLU A 446 -8.38 16.02 10.75
CA GLU A 446 -9.58 16.09 9.88
C GLU A 446 -9.90 17.53 9.49
N GLU A 447 -9.98 18.46 10.44
CA GLU A 447 -10.28 19.87 10.17
C GLU A 447 -9.27 20.49 9.20
N ARG A 448 -7.97 20.22 9.41
CA ARG A 448 -6.91 20.72 8.54
C ARG A 448 -6.92 20.09 7.15
N VAL A 449 -7.26 18.81 7.04
CA VAL A 449 -7.45 18.13 5.74
C VAL A 449 -8.60 18.78 4.97
N LEU A 450 -9.74 19.00 5.62
CA LEU A 450 -10.92 19.65 5.01
C LEU A 450 -10.60 21.08 4.56
N LYS A 451 -9.81 21.82 5.32
CA LYS A 451 -9.34 23.15 4.92
C LYS A 451 -8.50 23.12 3.64
N ILE A 452 -7.62 22.13 3.48
CA ILE A 452 -6.87 21.97 2.23
C ILE A 452 -7.82 21.62 1.07
N PHE A 453 -8.89 20.86 1.31
CA PHE A 453 -9.92 20.63 0.29
C PHE A 453 -10.59 21.93 -0.17
N GLU A 454 -10.93 22.83 0.76
CA GLU A 454 -11.47 24.16 0.43
C GLU A 454 -10.48 25.00 -0.37
N GLU A 455 -9.21 24.99 0.00
CA GLU A 455 -8.15 25.69 -0.71
C GLU A 455 -7.99 25.17 -2.16
N MET A 456 -8.05 23.85 -2.37
CA MET A 456 -8.02 23.27 -3.72
C MET A 456 -9.31 23.54 -4.48
N HIS A 457 -10.46 23.43 -3.83
CA HIS A 457 -11.76 23.74 -4.45
C HIS A 457 -11.78 25.15 -5.03
N SER A 458 -11.28 26.14 -4.27
CA SER A 458 -11.21 27.54 -4.71
C SER A 458 -10.32 27.75 -5.95
N ARG A 459 -9.49 26.77 -6.29
CA ARG A 459 -8.58 26.76 -7.46
C ARG A 459 -9.06 25.89 -8.63
N GLY A 460 -10.32 25.43 -8.56
CA GLY A 460 -10.89 24.54 -9.58
C GLY A 460 -10.62 23.06 -9.33
N GLY A 461 -10.53 22.65 -8.07
CA GLY A 461 -10.29 21.28 -7.65
C GLY A 461 -8.84 20.84 -7.86
N VAL A 462 -8.61 19.53 -7.87
CA VAL A 462 -7.25 18.96 -8.00
C VAL A 462 -6.58 19.39 -9.30
N LEU A 463 -7.30 19.35 -10.44
CA LEU A 463 -6.74 19.68 -11.74
C LEU A 463 -6.42 21.15 -11.87
N GLY A 464 -7.32 22.07 -11.49
CA GLY A 464 -7.07 23.50 -11.50
C GLY A 464 -5.95 23.91 -10.53
N ALA A 465 -5.86 23.26 -9.37
CA ALA A 465 -4.76 23.47 -8.43
C ALA A 465 -3.40 22.99 -8.99
N LEU A 466 -3.37 21.92 -9.81
CA LEU A 466 -2.16 21.47 -10.52
C LEU A 466 -1.70 22.48 -11.56
N GLU A 467 -2.61 23.12 -12.30
CA GLU A 467 -2.27 24.14 -13.31
C GLU A 467 -1.52 25.34 -12.71
N VAL A 468 -1.83 25.70 -11.47
CA VAL A 468 -1.16 26.77 -10.73
C VAL A 468 -0.04 26.29 -9.80
N ASN A 469 0.37 25.03 -9.91
CA ASN A 469 1.42 24.39 -9.10
C ASN A 469 1.17 24.42 -7.58
N TYR A 470 -0.08 24.52 -7.14
CA TYR A 470 -0.40 24.63 -5.71
C TYR A 470 0.15 23.45 -4.91
N GLN A 471 -0.12 22.21 -5.35
CA GLN A 471 0.32 21.00 -4.64
C GLN A 471 1.84 20.90 -4.59
N ARG A 472 2.53 21.13 -5.70
CA ARG A 472 4.00 21.08 -5.77
C ARG A 472 4.66 22.11 -4.87
N ASN A 473 4.20 23.35 -4.92
CA ASN A 473 4.74 24.43 -4.09
C ASN A 473 4.55 24.08 -2.61
N ARG A 474 3.36 23.59 -2.22
CA ARG A 474 3.09 23.21 -0.84
C ARG A 474 4.00 22.08 -0.36
N ILE A 475 4.20 21.03 -1.16
CA ILE A 475 5.09 19.91 -0.85
C ILE A 475 6.54 20.42 -0.68
N GLN A 476 7.01 21.30 -1.58
CA GLN A 476 8.35 21.84 -1.52
C GLN A 476 8.56 22.75 -0.30
N ASP A 477 7.61 23.63 -0.01
CA ASP A 477 7.68 24.54 1.14
C ASP A 477 7.74 23.75 2.46
N GLU A 478 6.93 22.72 2.61
CA GLU A 478 6.91 21.85 3.80
C GLU A 478 8.22 21.04 3.89
N GLY A 479 8.74 20.52 2.78
CA GLY A 479 10.03 19.84 2.73
C GLY A 479 11.19 20.75 3.13
N MET A 480 11.19 22.00 2.66
CA MET A 480 12.21 23.00 3.02
C MET A 480 12.17 23.35 4.53
N ILE A 481 10.98 23.43 5.13
CA ILE A 481 10.84 23.65 6.57
C ILE A 481 11.46 22.48 7.35
N TYR A 482 11.18 21.24 6.94
CA TYR A 482 11.75 20.05 7.57
C TYR A 482 13.28 20.03 7.47
N GLU A 483 13.84 20.25 6.29
CA GLU A 483 15.29 20.26 6.09
C GLU A 483 15.98 21.42 6.84
N HIS A 484 15.33 22.58 6.94
CA HIS A 484 15.84 23.70 7.72
C HIS A 484 15.91 23.36 9.20
N ARG A 485 14.84 22.81 9.77
CA ARG A 485 14.80 22.40 11.20
C ARG A 485 15.81 21.29 11.53
N LYS A 486 16.00 20.36 10.62
CA LYS A 486 17.01 19.31 10.73
C LYS A 486 18.43 19.92 10.72
N HIS A 487 18.69 20.84 9.78
CA HIS A 487 19.99 21.50 9.65
C HIS A 487 20.31 22.37 10.87
N THR A 488 19.36 23.11 11.41
CA THR A 488 19.55 23.97 12.59
C THR A 488 19.57 23.22 13.91
N GLY A 489 19.20 21.93 13.92
CA GLY A 489 19.05 21.13 15.13
C GLY A 489 17.76 21.41 15.90
N GLU A 490 16.83 22.23 15.38
CA GLU A 490 15.51 22.44 15.99
C GLU A 490 14.72 21.11 16.07
N THR A 491 14.87 20.26 15.04
CA THR A 491 14.41 18.88 15.08
C THR A 491 15.60 17.97 15.42
N PRO A 492 15.68 17.43 16.66
CA PRO A 492 16.76 16.53 17.04
C PRO A 492 16.63 15.18 16.34
N ILE A 493 17.71 14.72 15.71
CA ILE A 493 17.80 13.43 15.05
C ILE A 493 19.04 12.70 15.58
N VAL A 494 18.81 11.62 16.31
CA VAL A 494 19.87 10.80 16.93
C VAL A 494 20.80 10.24 15.86
N GLY A 495 22.10 10.37 16.07
CA GLY A 495 23.13 9.92 15.12
C GLY A 495 23.29 10.81 13.87
N VAL A 496 22.58 11.96 13.79
CA VAL A 496 22.68 12.92 12.67
C VAL A 496 23.07 14.31 13.14
N ASN A 497 22.30 14.90 14.07
CA ASN A 497 22.57 16.21 14.66
C ASN A 497 22.52 16.19 16.20
N THR A 498 22.21 15.03 16.80
CA THR A 498 22.06 14.84 18.26
C THR A 498 22.62 13.48 18.62
N PHE A 499 23.37 13.39 19.74
CA PHE A 499 23.98 12.15 20.23
C PHE A 499 24.79 11.42 19.14
N THR A 500 25.60 12.18 18.41
CA THR A 500 26.47 11.69 17.33
C THR A 500 27.69 10.99 17.92
N ASP A 501 28.18 9.95 17.23
CA ASP A 501 29.44 9.31 17.56
C ASP A 501 30.60 10.15 16.96
N PRO A 502 31.51 10.71 17.78
CA PRO A 502 32.63 11.49 17.27
C PRO A 502 33.61 10.68 16.40
N GLU A 503 33.68 9.35 16.61
CA GLU A 503 34.53 8.48 15.82
C GLU A 503 33.94 8.25 14.43
N PHE A 504 32.62 8.27 14.30
CA PHE A 504 31.91 8.11 13.04
C PHE A 504 32.19 9.27 12.06
N GLU A 505 32.30 10.50 12.52
CA GLU A 505 32.61 11.67 11.68
C GLU A 505 34.02 11.59 11.04
N SER A 506 34.92 10.78 11.61
CA SER A 506 36.28 10.60 11.11
C SER A 506 36.45 9.45 10.11
N VAL A 507 35.41 8.65 9.90
CA VAL A 507 35.44 7.47 9.03
C VAL A 507 35.11 7.92 7.61
N SER A 508 35.97 7.60 6.64
CA SER A 508 35.68 7.86 5.23
C SER A 508 34.68 6.85 4.68
N ALA A 509 33.99 7.19 3.57
CA ALA A 509 33.07 6.26 2.93
C ALA A 509 33.75 4.92 2.51
N ASP A 510 35.06 4.94 2.31
CA ASP A 510 35.85 3.78 1.93
C ASP A 510 36.19 2.84 3.13
N ASP A 511 36.00 3.33 4.36
CA ASP A 511 36.24 2.56 5.59
C ASP A 511 35.01 1.77 6.06
N PHE A 512 33.86 1.99 5.43
CA PHE A 512 32.67 1.18 5.70
C PHE A 512 32.71 -0.10 4.88
N ASP A 513 32.77 -1.24 5.53
CA ASP A 513 32.50 -2.54 4.92
C ASP A 513 30.98 -2.67 4.65
N ILE A 514 30.45 -1.73 3.85
CA ILE A 514 29.06 -1.71 3.46
C ILE A 514 28.96 -2.46 2.12
N GLU A 515 28.37 -3.64 2.16
CA GLU A 515 28.05 -4.37 0.94
C GLU A 515 26.93 -3.63 0.18
N VAL A 516 27.32 -2.84 -0.83
CA VAL A 516 26.37 -2.23 -1.74
C VAL A 516 25.99 -3.23 -2.83
N THR A 517 24.81 -3.79 -2.72
CA THR A 517 24.27 -4.72 -3.72
C THR A 517 24.00 -4.00 -5.04
N ARG A 518 24.81 -4.28 -6.05
CA ARG A 518 24.67 -3.75 -7.41
C ARG A 518 24.53 -4.88 -8.42
N SER A 519 23.90 -4.57 -9.54
CA SER A 519 23.84 -5.49 -10.68
C SER A 519 25.14 -5.48 -11.45
N ASP A 520 25.67 -6.66 -11.74
CA ASP A 520 26.88 -6.79 -12.53
C ASP A 520 26.62 -6.59 -14.03
N LEU A 521 27.70 -6.49 -14.81
CA LEU A 521 27.62 -6.30 -16.26
C LEU A 521 26.97 -7.48 -16.98
N ALA A 522 27.14 -8.71 -16.47
CA ALA A 522 26.56 -9.91 -17.07
C ALA A 522 25.04 -9.93 -16.87
N GLU A 523 24.56 -9.58 -15.69
CA GLU A 523 23.14 -9.46 -15.36
C GLU A 523 22.46 -8.36 -16.22
N LYS A 524 23.08 -7.18 -16.33
CA LYS A 524 22.59 -6.09 -17.20
C LYS A 524 22.53 -6.51 -18.67
N LYS A 525 23.52 -7.24 -19.17
CA LYS A 525 23.53 -7.77 -20.54
C LYS A 525 22.48 -8.83 -20.76
N LEU A 526 22.12 -9.62 -19.77
CA LEU A 526 21.07 -10.62 -19.86
C LEU A 526 19.72 -9.94 -20.17
N SER A 527 19.44 -8.80 -19.56
CA SER A 527 18.23 -8.00 -19.83
C SER A 527 18.20 -7.37 -21.23
N LEU A 528 19.34 -7.34 -21.96
CA LEU A 528 19.42 -6.82 -23.32
C LEU A 528 19.26 -7.88 -24.43
N ILE A 529 19.27 -9.17 -24.09
CA ILE A 529 19.30 -10.27 -25.09
C ILE A 529 18.10 -10.21 -26.04
N HIS A 530 16.91 -9.88 -25.55
CA HIS A 530 15.70 -9.80 -26.36
C HIS A 530 15.71 -8.66 -27.39
N ILE A 531 16.55 -7.64 -27.21
CA ILE A 531 16.70 -6.53 -28.14
C ILE A 531 17.71 -6.86 -29.22
N SER A 532 18.75 -7.61 -28.89
CA SER A 532 19.79 -8.01 -29.85
C SER A 532 19.38 -9.17 -30.75
N GLU A 533 18.37 -9.99 -30.36
CA GLU A 533 17.88 -11.15 -31.13
C GLU A 533 16.35 -11.16 -31.34
N PRO A 534 15.71 -10.09 -31.85
CA PRO A 534 14.26 -10.03 -31.97
C PRO A 534 13.67 -11.06 -32.94
N THR A 535 14.45 -11.52 -33.94
CA THR A 535 14.00 -12.44 -35.00
C THR A 535 13.87 -13.90 -34.55
N ARG A 536 14.62 -14.35 -33.54
CA ARG A 536 14.50 -15.72 -33.00
C ARG A 536 13.22 -15.97 -32.22
N ARG A 537 12.68 -14.96 -31.56
CA ARG A 537 11.47 -15.09 -30.72
C ARG A 537 10.18 -15.07 -31.51
N TYR A 538 10.12 -14.32 -32.60
CA TYR A 538 8.92 -14.33 -33.49
C TYR A 538 8.71 -15.65 -34.21
N ALA A 539 9.79 -16.39 -34.50
CA ALA A 539 9.69 -17.68 -35.16
C ALA A 539 9.12 -18.80 -34.26
N ILE A 540 9.23 -18.66 -32.91
CA ILE A 540 8.75 -19.66 -31.97
C ILE A 540 7.27 -19.42 -31.59
N SER A 541 6.76 -18.21 -31.78
CA SER A 541 5.35 -17.87 -31.44
C SER A 541 4.34 -18.26 -32.55
N TYR A 542 4.79 -18.67 -33.75
CA TYR A 542 3.98 -19.15 -34.90
C TYR A 542 4.18 -20.65 -35.22
N ALA A 543 4.98 -21.37 -34.44
CA ALA A 543 5.09 -22.81 -34.46
C ALA A 543 4.43 -23.39 -33.21
#